data_35bced3fcf7a07855636e6e33273a8b2
#
_entry.id   35bced3fcf7a07855636e6e33273a8b2
#
_cell.length_a   1.000
_cell.length_b   1.000
_cell.length_c   1.000
_cell.angle_alpha   90.00
_cell.angle_beta   90.00
_cell.angle_gamma   90.00
#
_symmetry.space_group_name_H-M   'P 1'
#
loop_
_entity.id
_entity.type
_entity.pdbx_description
1 polymer ?
#
loop_
_entity_poly.entity_id
_entity_poly.type
_entity_poly.pdbx_seq_one_letter_code
_entity_poly.pdbx_strand_id
1 'polypeptide(L)'
;TSGGSFTVEALPMEGFGDAALSSLSQQRESTPATAYRKGTYYFAQSLDDTTYYIQFNQCMEDPKQPMDGFAAQVEAELEAGDYRQVLLDLRNNGGGSDGVLVPILMLVPGLVEEGVKVYGLVGEATYSSAIINAVELVDAGGVLAGSPTSGSVNHFGSTGSFTLPNSGIRVSCSSKYIDLGTLLEAGLGAQVEPLVPTVRVEQTLDDYLAGRDTLVDWLLANGADYTAPEQPDAPLTRGRLAWMLWQAAGAPEAEPAPFSDLMPFAYYAPGVGWCDQTGVANGVPGGAFRASCAVTLEEAAQMLVRFVRQQGLTPAEVRSGAPVLASDPAPWASESVAQAWRWGLVAEGADPTGVLTRAQGEALLARLTS
;
A
#
# COMPACT_ATOMS: atom_id res chain seq x y z
N THR A 1 3.82 11.40 -29.51
CA THR A 1 2.89 11.48 -30.66
C THR A 1 3.24 12.71 -31.45
N SER A 2 3.80 12.54 -32.65
CA SER A 2 3.92 13.60 -33.64
C SER A 2 2.50 14.06 -34.01
N GLY A 3 2.18 15.34 -33.85
CA GLY A 3 0.86 15.93 -34.01
C GLY A 3 0.28 15.86 -35.43
N GLY A 4 -0.03 14.66 -35.88
CA GLY A 4 -0.82 14.40 -37.07
C GLY A 4 -2.30 14.28 -36.71
N SER A 5 -3.18 14.97 -37.41
CA SER A 5 -4.62 14.74 -37.34
C SER A 5 -4.98 13.49 -38.16
N PHE A 6 -5.81 12.62 -37.59
CA PHE A 6 -6.43 11.54 -38.32
C PHE A 6 -7.97 11.67 -38.24
N THR A 7 -8.64 11.24 -39.29
CA THR A 7 -10.11 11.24 -39.32
C THR A 7 -10.58 9.81 -39.06
N VAL A 8 -11.46 9.64 -38.10
CA VAL A 8 -12.15 8.38 -37.84
C VAL A 8 -13.53 8.49 -38.51
N GLU A 9 -13.79 7.67 -39.51
CA GLU A 9 -15.10 7.54 -40.11
C GLU A 9 -15.94 6.51 -39.33
N ALA A 10 -17.20 6.89 -39.05
CA ALA A 10 -18.14 5.95 -38.44
C ALA A 10 -18.50 4.85 -39.46
N LEU A 11 -18.33 3.59 -39.06
CA LEU A 11 -18.80 2.46 -39.86
C LEU A 11 -20.33 2.29 -39.71
N PRO A 12 -21.07 1.97 -40.80
CA PRO A 12 -22.48 1.60 -40.68
C PRO A 12 -22.67 0.42 -39.72
N MET A 13 -23.70 0.45 -38.88
CA MET A 13 -24.00 -0.67 -37.96
C MET A 13 -24.28 -2.00 -38.71
N GLU A 14 -24.84 -1.90 -39.91
CA GLU A 14 -25.00 -3.03 -40.83
C GLU A 14 -23.63 -3.40 -41.41
N GLY A 15 -23.02 -4.44 -40.95
CA GLY A 15 -21.66 -4.86 -41.36
C GLY A 15 -20.59 -4.69 -40.32
N PHE A 16 -20.91 -4.12 -39.15
CA PHE A 16 -19.94 -4.00 -38.07
C PHE A 16 -19.40 -5.36 -37.60
N GLY A 17 -20.19 -6.45 -37.74
CA GLY A 17 -19.79 -7.81 -37.46
C GLY A 17 -18.92 -8.44 -38.56
N ASP A 18 -18.97 -7.94 -39.79
CA ASP A 18 -18.23 -8.42 -40.95
C ASP A 18 -16.94 -7.62 -41.20
N ALA A 19 -16.81 -6.46 -40.57
CA ALA A 19 -15.55 -5.72 -40.61
C ALA A 19 -14.51 -6.52 -39.86
N ALA A 20 -13.53 -7.09 -40.60
CA ALA A 20 -12.38 -7.75 -40.04
C ALA A 20 -11.49 -6.69 -39.32
N LEU A 21 -11.93 -6.26 -38.14
CA LEU A 21 -11.12 -5.46 -37.24
C LEU A 21 -10.01 -6.38 -36.71
N SER A 22 -8.86 -6.37 -37.38
CA SER A 22 -7.69 -6.99 -36.82
C SER A 22 -7.35 -6.26 -35.52
N SER A 23 -7.58 -6.91 -34.37
CA SER A 23 -7.15 -6.35 -33.10
C SER A 23 -5.64 -6.29 -33.05
N LEU A 24 -5.05 -5.36 -32.32
CA LEU A 24 -3.60 -5.31 -32.09
C LEU A 24 -3.08 -6.64 -31.55
N SER A 25 -3.88 -7.36 -30.77
CA SER A 25 -3.53 -8.70 -30.27
C SER A 25 -3.33 -9.74 -31.36
N GLN A 26 -3.99 -9.61 -32.52
CA GLN A 26 -3.79 -10.50 -33.67
C GLN A 26 -2.50 -10.19 -34.44
N GLN A 27 -1.92 -9.02 -34.22
CA GLN A 27 -0.67 -8.57 -34.86
C GLN A 27 0.56 -8.88 -34.01
N ARG A 28 0.39 -9.43 -32.80
CA ARG A 28 1.51 -9.78 -31.93
C ARG A 28 2.29 -10.98 -32.50
N GLU A 29 3.60 -10.86 -32.43
CA GLU A 29 4.51 -11.94 -32.83
C GLU A 29 4.43 -13.15 -31.89
N SER A 30 4.23 -12.88 -30.57
CA SER A 30 4.12 -13.91 -29.54
C SER A 30 3.26 -13.43 -28.36
N THR A 31 2.97 -14.33 -27.44
CA THR A 31 2.25 -14.03 -26.19
C THR A 31 3.20 -14.22 -25.02
N PRO A 32 3.48 -13.18 -24.20
CA PRO A 32 4.35 -13.33 -23.04
C PRO A 32 3.75 -14.27 -21.99
N ALA A 33 4.60 -14.88 -21.18
CA ALA A 33 4.19 -15.77 -20.09
C ALA A 33 3.27 -15.08 -19.07
N THR A 34 3.39 -13.75 -18.95
CA THR A 34 2.60 -12.88 -18.07
C THR A 34 1.31 -12.35 -18.69
N ALA A 35 0.96 -12.78 -19.91
CA ALA A 35 -0.28 -12.36 -20.55
C ALA A 35 -1.51 -12.76 -19.71
N TYR A 36 -2.52 -11.90 -19.74
CA TYR A 36 -3.79 -12.15 -19.09
C TYR A 36 -4.42 -13.48 -19.52
N ARG A 37 -4.71 -14.34 -18.55
CA ARG A 37 -5.37 -15.64 -18.77
C ARG A 37 -6.87 -15.52 -18.48
N LYS A 38 -7.64 -15.32 -19.56
CA LYS A 38 -9.11 -15.20 -19.44
C LYS A 38 -9.71 -16.46 -18.79
N GLY A 39 -10.56 -16.24 -17.78
CA GLY A 39 -11.26 -17.33 -17.06
C GLY A 39 -10.40 -18.01 -16.00
N THR A 40 -9.18 -17.53 -15.74
CA THR A 40 -8.33 -17.94 -14.63
C THR A 40 -8.46 -16.89 -13.52
N TYR A 41 -8.79 -17.30 -12.30
CA TYR A 41 -8.91 -16.39 -11.17
C TYR A 41 -7.53 -15.93 -10.70
N TYR A 42 -6.65 -16.89 -10.47
CA TYR A 42 -5.25 -16.66 -10.09
C TYR A 42 -4.39 -17.85 -10.49
N PHE A 43 -3.12 -17.63 -10.66
CA PHE A 43 -2.09 -18.65 -10.83
C PHE A 43 -0.73 -18.10 -10.47
N ALA A 44 0.24 -18.98 -10.25
CA ALA A 44 1.63 -18.61 -9.99
C ALA A 44 2.60 -19.43 -10.84
N GLN A 45 3.80 -18.90 -11.06
CA GLN A 45 4.89 -19.56 -11.75
C GLN A 45 6.22 -18.82 -11.51
N SER A 46 7.35 -19.52 -11.61
CA SER A 46 8.65 -18.87 -11.77
C SER A 46 8.77 -18.27 -13.17
N LEU A 47 9.29 -17.06 -13.28
CA LEU A 47 9.68 -16.47 -14.57
C LEU A 47 11.15 -16.77 -14.89
N ASP A 48 11.99 -16.79 -13.88
CA ASP A 48 13.40 -17.20 -13.89
C ASP A 48 13.80 -17.73 -12.49
N ASP A 49 15.10 -18.01 -12.30
CA ASP A 49 15.62 -18.57 -11.04
C ASP A 49 15.49 -17.60 -9.84
N THR A 50 15.22 -16.32 -10.07
CA THR A 50 15.19 -15.26 -9.05
C THR A 50 13.87 -14.52 -8.94
N THR A 51 12.94 -14.77 -9.87
CA THR A 51 11.67 -14.04 -9.96
C THR A 51 10.47 -14.97 -9.92
N TYR A 52 9.64 -14.81 -8.92
CA TYR A 52 8.36 -15.49 -8.79
C TYR A 52 7.21 -14.58 -9.21
N TYR A 53 6.24 -15.10 -9.94
CA TYR A 53 5.13 -14.32 -10.51
C TYR A 53 3.79 -14.91 -10.10
N ILE A 54 2.92 -14.05 -9.60
CA ILE A 54 1.55 -14.37 -9.20
C ILE A 54 0.62 -13.48 -10.02
N GLN A 55 -0.30 -14.06 -10.80
CA GLN A 55 -1.35 -13.30 -11.47
C GLN A 55 -2.66 -13.46 -10.71
N PHE A 56 -3.25 -12.33 -10.28
CA PHE A 56 -4.52 -12.29 -9.56
C PHE A 56 -5.54 -11.48 -10.37
N ASN A 57 -6.39 -12.17 -11.12
CA ASN A 57 -7.25 -11.56 -12.14
C ASN A 57 -8.62 -11.14 -11.63
N GLN A 58 -9.08 -11.69 -10.51
CA GLN A 58 -10.37 -11.39 -9.92
C GLN A 58 -10.29 -11.57 -8.40
N CYS A 59 -10.86 -10.63 -7.65
CA CYS A 59 -11.03 -10.75 -6.21
C CYS A 59 -12.19 -11.70 -5.87
N MET A 60 -12.06 -12.97 -6.29
CA MET A 60 -13.03 -14.03 -6.09
C MET A 60 -12.31 -15.36 -5.83
N GLU A 61 -12.93 -16.21 -5.02
CA GLU A 61 -12.46 -17.58 -4.80
C GLU A 61 -12.60 -18.43 -6.07
N ASP A 62 -11.54 -19.14 -6.43
CA ASP A 62 -11.64 -20.21 -7.42
C ASP A 62 -12.27 -21.45 -6.77
N PRO A 63 -13.44 -21.91 -7.25
CA PRO A 63 -14.09 -23.08 -6.66
C PRO A 63 -13.24 -24.37 -6.71
N LYS A 64 -12.23 -24.43 -7.58
CA LYS A 64 -11.35 -25.59 -7.75
C LYS A 64 -10.12 -25.52 -6.87
N GLN A 65 -9.65 -24.33 -6.56
CA GLN A 65 -8.48 -24.07 -5.72
C GLN A 65 -8.74 -22.82 -4.86
N PRO A 66 -9.36 -22.98 -3.67
CA PRO A 66 -9.54 -21.86 -2.74
C PRO A 66 -8.23 -21.16 -2.41
N MET A 67 -8.30 -19.85 -2.13
CA MET A 67 -7.12 -18.99 -1.94
C MET A 67 -6.19 -19.49 -0.83
N ASP A 68 -6.71 -20.03 0.26
CA ASP A 68 -5.85 -20.59 1.34
C ASP A 68 -4.96 -21.73 0.81
N GLY A 69 -5.50 -22.61 -0.01
CA GLY A 69 -4.74 -23.70 -0.62
C GLY A 69 -3.75 -23.19 -1.68
N PHE A 70 -4.12 -22.15 -2.41
CA PHE A 70 -3.22 -21.50 -3.37
C PHE A 70 -2.08 -20.76 -2.65
N ALA A 71 -2.37 -20.03 -1.57
CA ALA A 71 -1.36 -19.34 -0.77
C ALA A 71 -0.36 -20.33 -0.13
N ALA A 72 -0.83 -21.44 0.42
CA ALA A 72 0.06 -22.49 0.94
C ALA A 72 0.95 -23.11 -0.15
N GLN A 73 0.45 -23.26 -1.39
CA GLN A 73 1.27 -23.68 -2.51
C GLN A 73 2.33 -22.63 -2.86
N VAL A 74 1.94 -21.35 -2.93
CA VAL A 74 2.86 -20.22 -3.21
C VAL A 74 3.95 -20.15 -2.14
N GLU A 75 3.60 -20.25 -0.86
CA GLU A 75 4.53 -20.26 0.27
C GLU A 75 5.56 -21.39 0.11
N ALA A 76 5.12 -22.61 -0.10
CA ALA A 76 6.00 -23.76 -0.29
C ALA A 76 6.92 -23.63 -1.53
N GLU A 77 6.45 -23.02 -2.62
CA GLU A 77 7.26 -22.78 -3.81
C GLU A 77 8.28 -21.65 -3.58
N LEU A 78 7.92 -20.61 -2.81
CA LEU A 78 8.83 -19.54 -2.41
C LEU A 78 9.93 -20.05 -1.48
N GLU A 79 9.59 -20.87 -0.48
CA GLU A 79 10.56 -21.51 0.43
C GLU A 79 11.53 -22.46 -0.29
N ALA A 80 11.08 -23.09 -1.37
CA ALA A 80 11.90 -24.04 -2.14
C ALA A 80 12.84 -23.37 -3.15
N GLY A 81 12.61 -22.08 -3.49
CA GLY A 81 13.38 -21.31 -4.45
C GLY A 81 14.32 -20.28 -3.79
N ASP A 82 15.19 -19.69 -4.59
CA ASP A 82 16.09 -18.58 -4.15
C ASP A 82 15.64 -17.29 -4.84
N TYR A 83 14.39 -16.90 -4.55
CA TYR A 83 13.77 -15.75 -5.18
C TYR A 83 14.22 -14.44 -4.53
N ARG A 84 14.60 -13.48 -5.37
CA ARG A 84 14.97 -12.12 -4.97
C ARG A 84 13.82 -11.14 -5.14
N GLN A 85 12.83 -11.49 -5.96
CA GLN A 85 11.64 -10.68 -6.15
C GLN A 85 10.39 -11.52 -6.42
N VAL A 86 9.24 -11.00 -5.98
CA VAL A 86 7.90 -11.52 -6.22
C VAL A 86 7.07 -10.45 -6.93
N LEU A 87 6.43 -10.81 -8.03
CA LEU A 87 5.58 -9.93 -8.82
C LEU A 87 4.12 -10.37 -8.65
N LEU A 88 3.31 -9.59 -7.92
CA LEU A 88 1.88 -9.79 -7.78
C LEU A 88 1.13 -8.94 -8.80
N ASP A 89 0.61 -9.55 -9.85
CA ASP A 89 -0.02 -8.86 -10.99
C ASP A 89 -1.52 -8.64 -10.78
N LEU A 90 -1.89 -7.39 -10.53
CA LEU A 90 -3.26 -6.90 -10.38
C LEU A 90 -3.74 -6.12 -11.62
N ARG A 91 -2.93 -6.03 -12.68
CA ARG A 91 -3.19 -5.15 -13.84
C ARG A 91 -4.51 -5.44 -14.55
N ASN A 92 -5.02 -6.66 -14.49
CA ASN A 92 -6.26 -7.07 -15.14
C ASN A 92 -7.41 -7.33 -14.14
N ASN A 93 -7.26 -6.92 -12.88
CA ASN A 93 -8.21 -7.21 -11.82
C ASN A 93 -9.22 -6.08 -11.65
N GLY A 94 -10.47 -6.33 -12.00
CA GLY A 94 -11.58 -5.37 -11.88
C GLY A 94 -12.24 -5.33 -10.49
N GLY A 95 -11.71 -6.08 -9.50
CA GLY A 95 -12.23 -6.11 -8.14
C GLY A 95 -13.07 -7.34 -7.81
N GLY A 96 -13.87 -7.22 -6.74
CA GLY A 96 -14.69 -8.29 -6.15
C GLY A 96 -14.71 -8.17 -4.63
N SER A 97 -14.20 -9.17 -3.91
CA SER A 97 -13.99 -9.18 -2.45
C SER A 97 -12.50 -9.05 -2.14
N ASP A 98 -12.13 -7.94 -1.49
CA ASP A 98 -10.76 -7.62 -1.09
C ASP A 98 -10.14 -8.68 -0.16
N GLY A 99 -10.93 -9.28 0.74
CA GLY A 99 -10.47 -10.30 1.67
C GLY A 99 -9.91 -11.58 1.03
N VAL A 100 -10.20 -11.84 -0.25
CA VAL A 100 -9.70 -13.05 -0.93
C VAL A 100 -8.17 -13.07 -1.03
N LEU A 101 -7.50 -11.93 -1.22
CA LEU A 101 -6.04 -11.87 -1.36
C LEU A 101 -5.28 -11.95 -0.03
N VAL A 102 -5.95 -11.80 1.10
CA VAL A 102 -5.32 -11.72 2.43
C VAL A 102 -4.31 -12.84 2.70
N PRO A 103 -4.56 -14.13 2.37
CA PRO A 103 -3.57 -15.20 2.59
C PRO A 103 -2.24 -14.96 1.87
N ILE A 104 -2.25 -14.36 0.68
CA ILE A 104 -1.01 -13.97 -0.03
C ILE A 104 -0.35 -12.75 0.62
N LEU A 105 -1.15 -11.75 1.05
CA LEU A 105 -0.62 -10.55 1.71
C LEU A 105 0.06 -10.88 3.04
N MET A 106 -0.38 -11.93 3.73
CA MET A 106 0.25 -12.41 4.97
C MET A 106 1.69 -12.91 4.77
N LEU A 107 2.08 -13.32 3.56
CA LEU A 107 3.43 -13.76 3.26
C LEU A 107 4.40 -12.58 3.06
N VAL A 108 3.88 -11.41 2.67
CA VAL A 108 4.70 -10.28 2.23
C VAL A 108 5.67 -9.75 3.30
N PRO A 109 5.25 -9.53 4.56
CA PRO A 109 6.18 -9.03 5.59
C PRO A 109 7.41 -9.93 5.78
N GLY A 110 7.21 -11.25 5.85
CA GLY A 110 8.31 -12.22 5.97
C GLY A 110 9.28 -12.14 4.79
N LEU A 111 8.75 -12.10 3.57
CA LEU A 111 9.56 -11.95 2.34
C LEU A 111 10.38 -10.65 2.36
N VAL A 112 9.77 -9.55 2.79
CA VAL A 112 10.45 -8.24 2.87
C VAL A 112 11.55 -8.25 3.94
N GLU A 113 11.32 -8.89 5.09
CA GLU A 113 12.33 -9.07 6.16
C GLU A 113 13.53 -9.90 5.68
N GLU A 114 13.31 -10.88 4.84
CA GLU A 114 14.36 -11.70 4.19
C GLU A 114 15.06 -10.95 3.04
N GLY A 115 14.62 -9.73 2.71
CA GLY A 115 15.20 -8.89 1.65
C GLY A 115 14.64 -9.13 0.25
N VAL A 116 13.59 -9.95 0.13
CA VAL A 116 12.89 -10.18 -1.14
C VAL A 116 12.07 -8.95 -1.50
N LYS A 117 12.18 -8.48 -2.75
CA LYS A 117 11.38 -7.35 -3.25
C LYS A 117 10.01 -7.83 -3.71
N VAL A 118 8.94 -7.27 -3.14
CA VAL A 118 7.57 -7.61 -3.54
C VAL A 118 6.94 -6.46 -4.30
N TYR A 119 6.55 -6.71 -5.55
CA TYR A 119 5.95 -5.72 -6.43
C TYR A 119 4.48 -6.01 -6.68
N GLY A 120 3.60 -5.02 -6.48
CA GLY A 120 2.23 -5.01 -6.97
C GLY A 120 2.15 -4.37 -8.34
N LEU A 121 1.86 -5.15 -9.39
CA LEU A 121 1.73 -4.61 -10.74
C LEU A 121 0.32 -4.06 -10.92
N VAL A 122 0.20 -2.76 -11.17
CA VAL A 122 -1.09 -2.06 -11.33
C VAL A 122 -1.19 -1.41 -12.70
N GLY A 123 -2.42 -1.16 -13.13
CA GLY A 123 -2.69 -0.54 -14.41
C GLY A 123 -4.14 -0.07 -14.55
N GLU A 124 -4.53 0.39 -15.75
CA GLU A 124 -5.84 0.98 -16.01
C GLU A 124 -7.02 0.06 -15.66
N ALA A 125 -6.87 -1.26 -15.75
CA ALA A 125 -7.93 -2.19 -15.39
C ALA A 125 -7.91 -2.64 -13.92
N THR A 126 -6.94 -2.21 -13.12
CA THR A 126 -6.95 -2.38 -11.66
C THR A 126 -8.03 -1.48 -11.07
N TYR A 127 -9.07 -2.10 -10.48
CA TYR A 127 -10.26 -1.35 -10.06
C TYR A 127 -10.90 -1.92 -8.78
N SER A 128 -11.64 -1.07 -8.04
CA SER A 128 -12.43 -1.47 -6.87
C SER A 128 -11.57 -2.22 -5.83
N SER A 129 -11.95 -3.41 -5.39
CA SER A 129 -11.21 -4.21 -4.40
C SER A 129 -9.76 -4.51 -4.80
N ALA A 130 -9.42 -4.51 -6.10
CA ALA A 130 -8.03 -4.64 -6.51
C ALA A 130 -7.19 -3.39 -6.17
N ILE A 131 -7.79 -2.20 -6.11
CA ILE A 131 -7.14 -0.99 -5.59
C ILE A 131 -6.92 -1.13 -4.08
N ILE A 132 -7.90 -1.67 -3.33
CA ILE A 132 -7.76 -1.95 -1.90
C ILE A 132 -6.57 -2.89 -1.68
N ASN A 133 -6.51 -4.01 -2.41
CA ASN A 133 -5.41 -4.97 -2.31
C ASN A 133 -4.05 -4.38 -2.70
N ALA A 134 -4.00 -3.48 -3.68
CA ALA A 134 -2.76 -2.77 -4.02
C ALA A 134 -2.27 -1.86 -2.88
N VAL A 135 -3.19 -1.20 -2.18
CA VAL A 135 -2.91 -0.39 -0.98
C VAL A 135 -2.43 -1.27 0.16
N GLU A 136 -3.15 -2.36 0.43
CA GLU A 136 -2.81 -3.34 1.47
C GLU A 136 -1.42 -3.95 1.23
N LEU A 137 -1.04 -4.20 -0.04
CA LEU A 137 0.31 -4.65 -0.38
C LEU A 137 1.39 -3.63 0.00
N VAL A 138 1.12 -2.34 -0.17
CA VAL A 138 2.05 -1.28 0.29
C VAL A 138 2.15 -1.28 1.81
N ASP A 139 1.04 -1.44 2.51
CA ASP A 139 1.03 -1.56 3.97
C ASP A 139 1.74 -2.83 4.46
N ALA A 140 1.78 -3.87 3.65
CA ALA A 140 2.57 -5.08 3.91
C ALA A 140 4.08 -4.92 3.62
N GLY A 141 4.51 -3.78 3.06
CA GLY A 141 5.91 -3.49 2.72
C GLY A 141 6.26 -3.66 1.24
N GLY A 142 5.28 -3.95 0.39
CA GLY A 142 5.47 -4.05 -1.06
C GLY A 142 5.59 -2.70 -1.77
N VAL A 143 5.95 -2.74 -3.05
CA VAL A 143 6.14 -1.56 -3.92
C VAL A 143 5.22 -1.67 -5.13
N LEU A 144 4.51 -0.60 -5.48
CA LEU A 144 3.67 -0.58 -6.68
C LEU A 144 4.49 -0.24 -7.93
N ALA A 145 4.22 -0.99 -9.02
CA ALA A 145 4.85 -0.81 -10.32
C ALA A 145 3.81 -0.85 -11.45
N GLY A 146 4.03 -0.10 -12.54
CA GLY A 146 3.17 -0.08 -13.72
C GLY A 146 2.67 1.28 -14.13
N SER A 147 1.38 1.39 -14.43
CA SER A 147 0.70 2.63 -14.80
C SER A 147 -0.40 2.98 -13.78
N PRO A 148 -0.84 4.26 -13.72
CA PRO A 148 -1.92 4.67 -12.84
C PRO A 148 -3.20 3.85 -13.07
N THR A 149 -3.95 3.60 -12.00
CA THR A 149 -5.24 2.92 -12.09
C THR A 149 -6.31 3.83 -12.71
N SER A 150 -7.37 3.26 -13.28
CA SER A 150 -8.51 4.07 -13.77
C SER A 150 -9.45 4.51 -12.65
N GLY A 151 -9.47 3.79 -11.54
CA GLY A 151 -10.26 4.12 -10.38
C GLY A 151 -9.50 4.98 -9.38
N SER A 152 -10.24 5.80 -8.62
CA SER A 152 -9.69 6.60 -7.54
C SER A 152 -9.40 5.76 -6.31
N VAL A 153 -8.41 6.17 -5.52
CA VAL A 153 -8.08 5.58 -4.20
C VAL A 153 -9.32 5.60 -3.32
N ASN A 154 -9.93 6.77 -3.14
CA ASN A 154 -11.22 6.87 -2.47
C ASN A 154 -12.36 6.76 -3.49
N HIS A 155 -13.29 5.85 -3.26
CA HIS A 155 -14.36 5.60 -4.21
C HIS A 155 -15.64 5.08 -3.55
N PHE A 156 -16.74 5.15 -4.30
CA PHE A 156 -17.99 4.50 -3.91
C PHE A 156 -18.03 3.07 -4.43
N GLY A 157 -18.25 2.11 -3.53
CA GLY A 157 -18.33 0.68 -3.83
C GLY A 157 -19.59 0.01 -3.27
N SER A 158 -19.58 -1.32 -3.19
CA SER A 158 -20.70 -2.14 -2.72
C SER A 158 -22.00 -1.85 -3.47
N THR A 159 -21.99 -2.13 -4.79
CA THR A 159 -23.08 -1.80 -5.69
C THR A 159 -24.34 -2.62 -5.41
N GLY A 160 -25.43 -1.95 -5.05
CA GLY A 160 -26.76 -2.49 -5.05
C GLY A 160 -27.48 -2.22 -6.39
N SER A 161 -28.56 -2.94 -6.67
CA SER A 161 -29.37 -2.66 -7.85
C SER A 161 -30.86 -2.86 -7.60
N PHE A 162 -31.68 -2.09 -8.30
CA PHE A 162 -33.13 -2.23 -8.34
C PHE A 162 -33.64 -2.08 -9.77
N THR A 163 -34.81 -2.62 -10.05
CA THR A 163 -35.43 -2.52 -11.37
C THR A 163 -36.62 -1.58 -11.30
N LEU A 164 -36.67 -0.62 -12.21
CA LEU A 164 -37.80 0.29 -12.33
C LEU A 164 -39.04 -0.47 -12.81
N PRO A 165 -40.17 -0.42 -12.07
CA PRO A 165 -41.32 -1.31 -12.34
C PRO A 165 -42.00 -1.04 -13.68
N ASN A 166 -41.97 0.21 -14.18
CA ASN A 166 -42.66 0.58 -15.41
C ASN A 166 -41.84 0.38 -16.68
N SER A 167 -40.51 0.56 -16.60
CA SER A 167 -39.62 0.49 -17.78
C SER A 167 -38.80 -0.80 -17.85
N GLY A 168 -38.70 -1.54 -16.75
CA GLY A 168 -37.82 -2.69 -16.66
C GLY A 168 -36.33 -2.34 -16.63
N ILE A 169 -35.98 -1.05 -16.57
CA ILE A 169 -34.59 -0.60 -16.52
C ILE A 169 -33.98 -0.96 -15.16
N ARG A 170 -32.86 -1.68 -15.18
CA ARG A 170 -32.09 -1.97 -13.98
C ARG A 170 -31.17 -0.75 -13.68
N VAL A 171 -31.30 -0.22 -12.48
CA VAL A 171 -30.47 0.87 -11.97
C VAL A 171 -29.52 0.30 -10.92
N SER A 172 -28.23 0.58 -11.07
CA SER A 172 -27.21 0.22 -10.09
C SER A 172 -26.71 1.49 -9.40
N CYS A 173 -26.53 1.41 -8.08
CA CYS A 173 -25.97 2.48 -7.28
C CYS A 173 -25.04 1.91 -6.21
N SER A 174 -23.96 2.63 -5.93
CA SER A 174 -23.06 2.30 -4.83
C SER A 174 -23.68 2.70 -3.50
N SER A 175 -23.48 1.87 -2.48
CA SER A 175 -24.06 2.06 -1.14
C SER A 175 -23.02 2.37 -0.06
N LYS A 176 -21.72 2.20 -0.35
CA LYS A 176 -20.62 2.40 0.60
C LYS A 176 -19.57 3.33 0.00
N TYR A 177 -19.17 4.34 0.77
CA TYR A 177 -17.97 5.12 0.49
C TYR A 177 -16.77 4.38 1.11
N ILE A 178 -15.75 4.15 0.31
CA ILE A 178 -14.49 3.51 0.71
C ILE A 178 -13.45 4.62 0.75
N ASP A 179 -12.93 4.87 1.95
CA ASP A 179 -11.92 5.89 2.21
C ASP A 179 -10.58 5.19 2.52
N LEU A 180 -9.76 5.03 1.49
CA LEU A 180 -8.41 4.49 1.60
C LEU A 180 -7.37 5.60 1.80
N GLY A 181 -7.70 6.85 1.48
CA GLY A 181 -6.78 7.99 1.61
C GLY A 181 -6.38 8.28 3.05
N THR A 182 -7.23 7.89 4.01
CA THR A 182 -6.91 7.94 5.45
C THR A 182 -6.15 6.69 5.93
N LEU A 183 -6.10 5.63 5.11
CA LEU A 183 -5.39 4.38 5.40
C LEU A 183 -4.01 4.34 4.73
N LEU A 184 -3.73 5.23 3.77
CA LEU A 184 -2.47 5.27 3.07
C LEU A 184 -1.42 6.03 3.87
N GLU A 185 -0.25 5.42 4.05
CA GLU A 185 0.95 6.19 4.33
C GLU A 185 1.10 7.25 3.24
N ALA A 186 1.16 8.51 3.67
CA ALA A 186 1.19 9.65 2.80
C ALA A 186 2.17 9.48 1.63
N GLY A 187 1.70 9.76 0.47
CA GLY A 187 2.48 9.74 -0.77
C GLY A 187 1.81 9.00 -1.92
N LEU A 188 0.71 8.28 -1.70
CA LEU A 188 0.00 7.56 -2.75
C LEU A 188 -1.15 8.35 -3.40
N GLY A 189 -1.28 9.62 -3.14
CA GLY A 189 -2.19 10.51 -3.84
C GLY A 189 -3.29 11.13 -3.00
N ALA A 190 -3.89 12.18 -3.53
CA ALA A 190 -5.03 12.85 -2.95
C ALA A 190 -6.30 11.96 -3.06
N GLN A 191 -7.24 12.22 -2.21
CA GLN A 191 -8.44 11.42 -1.95
C GLN A 191 -9.31 11.04 -3.16
N VAL A 192 -9.16 11.70 -4.30
CA VAL A 192 -9.93 11.46 -5.54
C VAL A 192 -9.03 11.17 -6.76
N GLU A 193 -7.74 10.98 -6.54
CA GLU A 193 -6.77 10.70 -7.58
C GLU A 193 -6.64 9.19 -7.84
N PRO A 194 -6.27 8.78 -9.05
CA PRO A 194 -5.88 7.40 -9.33
C PRO A 194 -4.73 6.96 -8.41
N LEU A 195 -4.64 5.67 -8.14
CA LEU A 195 -3.48 5.11 -7.48
C LEU A 195 -2.29 5.15 -8.45
N VAL A 196 -1.26 5.92 -8.10
CA VAL A 196 -0.06 6.09 -8.93
C VAL A 196 1.07 5.20 -8.40
N PRO A 197 1.60 4.28 -9.21
CA PRO A 197 2.69 3.39 -8.77
C PRO A 197 4.00 4.16 -8.56
N THR A 198 4.81 3.69 -7.61
CA THR A 198 6.15 4.23 -7.33
C THR A 198 7.10 3.99 -8.49
N VAL A 199 7.05 2.81 -9.10
CA VAL A 199 7.82 2.45 -10.29
C VAL A 199 6.91 2.60 -11.51
N ARG A 200 7.10 3.70 -12.25
CA ARG A 200 6.24 3.98 -13.41
C ARG A 200 6.87 3.48 -14.70
N VAL A 201 6.30 2.40 -15.24
CA VAL A 201 6.69 1.79 -16.51
C VAL A 201 5.43 1.45 -17.29
N GLU A 202 5.28 2.04 -18.47
CA GLU A 202 4.11 1.84 -19.32
C GLU A 202 4.44 0.88 -20.47
N GLN A 203 3.46 0.06 -20.86
CA GLN A 203 3.60 -0.84 -22.02
C GLN A 203 3.82 -0.03 -23.29
N THR A 204 4.90 -0.30 -24.02
CA THR A 204 5.11 0.31 -25.33
C THR A 204 4.40 -0.48 -26.42
N LEU A 205 4.04 0.18 -27.52
CA LEU A 205 3.41 -0.48 -28.66
C LEU A 205 4.37 -1.48 -29.33
N ASP A 206 5.65 -1.12 -29.46
CA ASP A 206 6.66 -1.96 -30.08
C ASP A 206 6.88 -3.25 -29.30
N ASP A 207 7.00 -3.16 -27.96
CA ASP A 207 7.11 -4.34 -27.10
C ASP A 207 5.83 -5.18 -27.13
N TYR A 208 4.66 -4.53 -27.11
CA TYR A 208 3.39 -5.24 -27.21
C TYR A 208 3.30 -6.06 -28.50
N LEU A 209 3.65 -5.47 -29.66
CA LEU A 209 3.62 -6.16 -30.94
C LEU A 209 4.67 -7.27 -31.01
N ALA A 210 5.86 -7.07 -30.43
CA ALA A 210 6.89 -8.09 -30.30
C ALA A 210 6.53 -9.20 -29.28
N GLY A 211 5.38 -9.10 -28.61
CA GLY A 211 4.94 -10.09 -27.61
C GLY A 211 5.69 -10.02 -26.30
N ARG A 212 6.25 -8.85 -25.96
CA ARG A 212 6.93 -8.59 -24.70
C ARG A 212 6.04 -7.82 -23.71
N ASP A 213 6.36 -7.93 -22.45
CA ASP A 213 5.76 -7.20 -21.34
C ASP A 213 6.78 -6.18 -20.82
N THR A 214 6.67 -4.92 -21.27
CA THR A 214 7.65 -3.86 -20.97
C THR A 214 7.91 -3.72 -19.46
N LEU A 215 6.85 -3.78 -18.64
CA LEU A 215 6.98 -3.66 -17.18
C LEU A 215 7.72 -4.85 -16.58
N VAL A 216 7.33 -6.07 -16.96
CA VAL A 216 7.97 -7.28 -16.44
C VAL A 216 9.42 -7.37 -16.90
N ASP A 217 9.70 -7.09 -18.18
CA ASP A 217 11.08 -7.04 -18.69
C ASP A 217 11.95 -6.02 -17.91
N TRP A 218 11.37 -4.87 -17.57
CA TRP A 218 12.06 -3.87 -16.76
C TRP A 218 12.34 -4.38 -15.33
N LEU A 219 11.35 -5.03 -14.70
CA LEU A 219 11.49 -5.59 -13.34
C LEU A 219 12.49 -6.75 -13.30
N LEU A 220 12.50 -7.63 -14.31
CA LEU A 220 13.51 -8.70 -14.42
C LEU A 220 14.94 -8.14 -14.50
N ALA A 221 15.10 -7.00 -15.15
CA ALA A 221 16.41 -6.36 -15.30
C ALA A 221 16.83 -5.50 -14.08
N ASN A 222 15.90 -4.93 -13.33
CA ASN A 222 16.18 -3.89 -12.34
C ASN A 222 15.53 -4.13 -10.97
N GLY A 223 14.46 -4.91 -10.90
CA GLY A 223 13.57 -4.95 -9.74
C GLY A 223 14.26 -5.46 -8.47
N ALA A 224 15.04 -6.52 -8.57
CA ALA A 224 15.71 -7.13 -7.42
C ALA A 224 16.65 -6.16 -6.68
N ASP A 225 17.25 -5.21 -7.40
CA ASP A 225 18.19 -4.23 -6.85
C ASP A 225 17.59 -2.82 -6.71
N TYR A 226 16.31 -2.65 -7.09
CA TYR A 226 15.65 -1.34 -7.03
C TYR A 226 15.49 -0.88 -5.58
N THR A 227 15.83 0.37 -5.35
CA THR A 227 15.56 1.07 -4.10
C THR A 227 14.58 2.21 -4.37
N ALA A 228 13.42 2.17 -3.75
CA ALA A 228 12.45 3.24 -3.87
C ALA A 228 13.07 4.57 -3.38
N PRO A 229 12.81 5.70 -4.06
CA PRO A 229 13.27 6.99 -3.60
C PRO A 229 12.77 7.27 -2.18
N GLU A 230 13.66 7.75 -1.33
CA GLU A 230 13.27 8.25 -0.02
C GLU A 230 12.27 9.41 -0.17
N GLN A 231 11.24 9.40 0.66
CA GLN A 231 10.24 10.47 0.73
C GLN A 231 10.32 11.17 2.11
N PRO A 232 11.39 11.96 2.35
CA PRO A 232 11.65 12.57 3.66
C PRO A 232 10.55 13.54 4.09
N ASP A 233 9.89 14.18 3.13
CA ASP A 233 8.84 15.16 3.35
C ASP A 233 7.44 14.51 3.47
N ALA A 234 7.32 13.19 3.25
CA ALA A 234 6.07 12.50 3.44
C ALA A 234 5.63 12.57 4.91
N PRO A 235 4.34 12.75 5.22
CA PRO A 235 3.85 12.70 6.58
C PRO A 235 4.26 11.39 7.28
N LEU A 236 4.65 11.50 8.54
CA LEU A 236 4.88 10.35 9.40
C LEU A 236 3.55 9.83 9.92
N THR A 237 3.27 8.55 9.73
CA THR A 237 2.06 7.93 10.26
C THR A 237 2.27 7.38 11.68
N ARG A 238 1.18 7.20 12.43
CA ARG A 238 1.24 6.62 13.79
C ARG A 238 1.76 5.18 13.76
N GLY A 239 1.37 4.39 12.75
CA GLY A 239 1.84 3.02 12.55
C GLY A 239 3.35 2.99 12.29
N ARG A 240 3.83 3.86 11.39
CA ARG A 240 5.26 3.96 11.11
C ARG A 240 6.06 4.42 12.34
N LEU A 241 5.57 5.39 13.09
CA LEU A 241 6.24 5.80 14.34
C LEU A 241 6.28 4.64 15.35
N ALA A 242 5.18 3.90 15.51
CA ALA A 242 5.17 2.71 16.38
C ALA A 242 6.19 1.66 15.93
N TRP A 243 6.28 1.38 14.63
CA TRP A 243 7.29 0.48 14.07
C TRP A 243 8.72 0.99 14.32
N MET A 244 9.00 2.26 14.11
CA MET A 244 10.33 2.85 14.35
C MET A 244 10.73 2.72 15.83
N LEU A 245 9.81 2.96 16.77
CA LEU A 245 10.07 2.81 18.21
C LEU A 245 10.31 1.35 18.59
N TRP A 246 9.56 0.43 18.04
CA TRP A 246 9.75 -1.00 18.22
C TRP A 246 11.11 -1.48 17.68
N GLN A 247 11.49 -1.05 16.49
CA GLN A 247 12.82 -1.32 15.92
C GLN A 247 13.94 -0.77 16.81
N ALA A 248 13.79 0.45 17.31
CA ALA A 248 14.75 1.06 18.22
C ALA A 248 14.83 0.33 19.60
N ALA A 249 13.79 -0.38 19.99
CA ALA A 249 13.78 -1.26 21.16
C ALA A 249 14.42 -2.64 20.91
N GLY A 250 14.92 -2.90 19.71
CA GLY A 250 15.51 -4.19 19.31
C GLY A 250 14.51 -5.19 18.76
N ALA A 251 13.36 -4.71 18.27
CA ALA A 251 12.29 -5.51 17.65
C ALA A 251 11.87 -6.74 18.50
N PRO A 252 11.52 -6.58 19.78
CA PRO A 252 11.13 -7.70 20.63
C PRO A 252 9.85 -8.37 20.11
N GLU A 253 9.69 -9.66 20.38
CA GLU A 253 8.44 -10.38 20.07
C GLU A 253 7.23 -9.65 20.68
N ALA A 254 6.16 -9.54 19.91
CA ALA A 254 4.95 -8.83 20.30
C ALA A 254 3.68 -9.57 19.84
N GLU A 255 2.70 -9.63 20.72
CA GLU A 255 1.39 -10.17 20.38
C GLU A 255 0.59 -9.18 19.51
N PRO A 256 -0.27 -9.66 18.62
CA PRO A 256 -1.15 -8.80 17.83
C PRO A 256 -2.00 -7.87 18.70
N ALA A 257 -2.07 -6.60 18.32
CA ALA A 257 -2.91 -5.63 19.04
C ALA A 257 -4.41 -5.80 18.67
N PRO A 258 -5.34 -5.56 19.61
CA PRO A 258 -6.77 -5.78 19.41
C PRO A 258 -7.49 -4.60 18.72
N PHE A 259 -6.82 -3.88 17.84
CA PHE A 259 -7.41 -2.70 17.17
C PHE A 259 -8.15 -3.10 15.89
N SER A 260 -9.34 -2.53 15.72
CA SER A 260 -10.27 -2.88 14.64
C SER A 260 -9.84 -2.39 13.25
N ASP A 261 -8.90 -1.45 13.19
CA ASP A 261 -8.36 -0.84 11.97
C ASP A 261 -6.93 -1.31 11.65
N LEU A 262 -6.44 -2.32 12.37
CA LEU A 262 -5.11 -2.86 12.15
C LEU A 262 -5.19 -4.15 11.33
N MET A 263 -4.56 -4.13 10.16
CA MET A 263 -4.39 -5.32 9.34
C MET A 263 -3.23 -6.15 9.87
N PRO A 264 -3.40 -7.47 10.08
CA PRO A 264 -2.36 -8.32 10.69
C PRO A 264 -1.10 -8.45 9.82
N PHE A 265 -1.22 -8.24 8.51
CA PHE A 265 -0.12 -8.25 7.54
C PHE A 265 0.57 -6.89 7.38
N ALA A 266 0.08 -5.81 8.01
CA ALA A 266 0.74 -4.51 7.92
C ALA A 266 2.14 -4.57 8.55
N TYR A 267 3.17 -4.05 7.86
CA TYR A 267 4.57 -4.10 8.33
C TYR A 267 4.75 -3.48 9.72
N TYR A 268 3.89 -2.53 10.08
CA TYR A 268 3.91 -1.85 11.38
C TYR A 268 3.12 -2.60 12.47
N ALA A 269 2.40 -3.68 12.14
CA ALA A 269 1.55 -4.38 13.10
C ALA A 269 2.30 -4.90 14.34
N PRO A 270 3.51 -5.49 14.23
CA PRO A 270 4.29 -5.88 15.41
C PRO A 270 4.65 -4.68 16.29
N GLY A 271 5.04 -3.54 15.68
CA GLY A 271 5.35 -2.32 16.40
C GLY A 271 4.14 -1.74 17.14
N VAL A 272 2.96 -1.81 16.53
CA VAL A 272 1.71 -1.38 17.19
C VAL A 272 1.37 -2.32 18.37
N GLY A 273 1.51 -3.63 18.18
CA GLY A 273 1.32 -4.62 19.24
C GLY A 273 2.23 -4.37 20.44
N TRP A 274 3.51 -4.17 20.19
CA TRP A 274 4.48 -3.85 21.21
C TRP A 274 4.17 -2.51 21.93
N CYS A 275 3.81 -1.47 21.18
CA CYS A 275 3.45 -0.17 21.77
C CYS A 275 2.23 -0.27 22.69
N ASP A 276 1.22 -1.07 22.32
CA ASP A 276 0.03 -1.30 23.14
C ASP A 276 0.37 -2.05 24.43
N GLN A 277 1.10 -3.16 24.34
CA GLN A 277 1.52 -3.98 25.49
C GLN A 277 2.38 -3.21 26.48
N THR A 278 3.26 -2.35 25.99
CA THR A 278 4.19 -1.59 26.82
C THR A 278 3.65 -0.23 27.27
N GLY A 279 2.49 0.18 26.76
CA GLY A 279 1.88 1.47 27.04
C GLY A 279 2.58 2.66 26.37
N VAL A 280 3.48 2.42 25.42
CA VAL A 280 4.13 3.47 24.64
C VAL A 280 3.12 4.22 23.77
N ALA A 281 2.20 3.50 23.14
CA ALA A 281 1.06 4.08 22.46
C ALA A 281 -0.18 3.21 22.67
N ASN A 282 -1.33 3.85 22.80
CA ASN A 282 -2.62 3.19 22.96
C ASN A 282 -3.54 3.59 21.82
N GLY A 283 -4.63 2.83 21.64
CA GLY A 283 -5.69 3.20 20.71
C GLY A 283 -6.43 4.46 21.11
N VAL A 284 -7.33 4.87 20.23
CA VAL A 284 -8.25 6.00 20.45
C VAL A 284 -9.63 5.47 20.93
N PRO A 285 -10.49 6.33 21.47
CA PRO A 285 -11.86 5.94 21.78
C PRO A 285 -12.55 5.34 20.56
N GLY A 286 -13.17 4.16 20.73
CA GLY A 286 -13.80 3.39 19.63
C GLY A 286 -13.00 2.16 19.18
N GLY A 287 -11.83 1.88 19.79
CA GLY A 287 -11.09 0.64 19.56
C GLY A 287 -10.21 0.62 18.31
N ALA A 288 -9.91 1.80 17.74
CA ALA A 288 -8.98 1.96 16.62
C ALA A 288 -7.61 2.43 17.10
N PHE A 289 -6.54 2.13 16.34
CA PHE A 289 -5.20 2.69 16.56
C PHE A 289 -4.94 3.93 15.70
N ARG A 290 -5.61 4.02 14.56
CA ARG A 290 -5.39 5.04 13.53
C ARG A 290 -3.97 4.97 12.94
N ALA A 291 -3.50 3.74 12.66
CA ALA A 291 -2.13 3.48 12.22
C ALA A 291 -1.72 4.30 10.98
N SER A 292 -2.62 4.42 10.00
CA SER A 292 -2.38 5.12 8.74
C SER A 292 -2.58 6.64 8.82
N CYS A 293 -3.10 7.17 9.94
CA CYS A 293 -3.22 8.61 10.12
C CYS A 293 -1.88 9.26 10.39
N ALA A 294 -1.65 10.43 9.79
CA ALA A 294 -0.49 11.24 10.09
C ALA A 294 -0.44 11.60 11.59
N VAL A 295 0.75 11.51 12.19
CA VAL A 295 0.97 11.80 13.60
C VAL A 295 1.26 13.28 13.80
N THR A 296 0.60 13.89 14.78
CA THR A 296 0.90 15.26 15.18
C THR A 296 2.13 15.33 16.10
N LEU A 297 2.71 16.53 16.25
CA LEU A 297 3.84 16.74 17.15
C LEU A 297 3.49 16.35 18.60
N GLU A 298 2.30 16.69 19.08
CA GLU A 298 1.86 16.35 20.43
C GLU A 298 1.63 14.85 20.64
N GLU A 299 1.12 14.14 19.64
CA GLU A 299 0.99 12.68 19.68
C GLU A 299 2.37 12.01 19.68
N ALA A 300 3.27 12.46 18.80
CA ALA A 300 4.63 11.96 18.74
C ALA A 300 5.41 12.23 20.04
N ALA A 301 5.29 13.43 20.60
CA ALA A 301 5.91 13.77 21.88
C ALA A 301 5.46 12.81 22.99
N GLN A 302 4.18 12.46 23.03
CA GLN A 302 3.67 11.50 24.01
C GLN A 302 4.25 10.10 23.81
N MET A 303 4.29 9.60 22.57
CA MET A 303 4.87 8.30 22.26
C MET A 303 6.36 8.25 22.60
N LEU A 304 7.13 9.27 22.21
CA LEU A 304 8.56 9.36 22.50
C LEU A 304 8.88 9.43 24.01
N VAL A 305 8.13 10.23 24.78
CA VAL A 305 8.32 10.32 26.24
C VAL A 305 8.03 9.00 26.92
N ARG A 306 6.98 8.29 26.50
CA ARG A 306 6.65 6.97 27.03
C ARG A 306 7.70 5.93 26.62
N PHE A 307 8.19 5.99 25.38
CA PHE A 307 9.30 5.14 24.90
C PHE A 307 10.56 5.33 25.76
N VAL A 308 10.97 6.57 26.03
CA VAL A 308 12.12 6.87 26.89
C VAL A 308 11.92 6.25 28.28
N ARG A 309 10.76 6.38 28.88
CA ARG A 309 10.43 5.78 30.19
C ARG A 309 10.47 4.25 30.12
N GLN A 310 9.89 3.66 29.07
CA GLN A 310 9.86 2.20 28.87
C GLN A 310 11.26 1.61 28.68
N GLN A 311 12.14 2.31 27.96
CA GLN A 311 13.52 1.85 27.72
C GLN A 311 14.48 2.25 28.83
N GLY A 312 14.04 2.97 29.85
CA GLY A 312 14.92 3.46 30.93
C GLY A 312 15.99 4.45 30.46
N LEU A 313 15.75 5.13 29.33
CA LEU A 313 16.68 6.13 28.80
C LEU A 313 16.65 7.40 29.64
N THR A 314 17.76 8.11 29.68
CA THR A 314 17.92 9.38 30.40
C THR A 314 18.46 10.46 29.47
N PRO A 315 17.65 10.98 28.52
CA PRO A 315 18.11 12.03 27.62
C PRO A 315 18.51 13.29 28.38
N ALA A 316 19.57 13.97 27.92
CA ALA A 316 20.03 15.19 28.54
C ALA A 316 18.97 16.31 28.38
N GLU A 317 18.72 17.04 29.48
CA GLU A 317 17.91 18.26 29.41
C GLU A 317 18.76 19.41 28.88
N VAL A 318 18.44 19.87 27.66
CA VAL A 318 19.16 20.94 26.98
C VAL A 318 18.45 22.29 27.02
N ARG A 319 17.20 22.28 27.55
CA ARG A 319 16.37 23.51 27.71
C ARG A 319 15.70 23.52 29.07
N SER A 320 15.45 24.73 29.56
CA SER A 320 14.69 24.99 30.79
C SER A 320 13.46 25.86 30.53
N GLY A 321 12.55 25.89 31.48
CA GLY A 321 11.32 26.69 31.39
C GLY A 321 10.20 26.05 30.60
N ALA A 322 9.13 26.79 30.37
CA ALA A 322 7.98 26.35 29.59
C ALA A 322 8.28 26.38 28.11
N PRO A 323 7.72 25.48 27.29
CA PRO A 323 7.89 25.51 25.84
C PRO A 323 7.29 26.79 25.24
N VAL A 324 7.98 27.33 24.24
CA VAL A 324 7.50 28.43 23.40
C VAL A 324 6.92 27.82 22.14
N LEU A 325 5.60 27.81 22.00
CA LEU A 325 4.84 27.12 20.95
C LEU A 325 3.95 28.11 20.18
N ALA A 326 3.51 27.72 19.00
CA ALA A 326 2.57 28.50 18.20
C ALA A 326 1.14 28.49 18.80
N SER A 327 0.78 27.42 19.52
CA SER A 327 -0.48 27.26 20.23
C SER A 327 -0.28 26.39 21.47
N ASP A 328 -1.27 26.38 22.38
CA ASP A 328 -1.23 25.47 23.53
C ASP A 328 -1.48 24.03 23.09
N PRO A 329 -0.69 23.05 23.58
CA PRO A 329 -0.96 21.64 23.33
C PRO A 329 -2.25 21.19 24.03
N ALA A 330 -2.85 20.13 23.52
CA ALA A 330 -3.99 19.51 24.17
C ALA A 330 -3.67 19.15 25.64
N PRO A 331 -4.63 19.25 26.59
CA PRO A 331 -4.38 18.97 28.01
C PRO A 331 -3.71 17.61 28.27
N TRP A 332 -4.07 16.58 27.50
CA TRP A 332 -3.51 15.24 27.64
C TRP A 332 -2.05 15.13 27.20
N ALA A 333 -1.57 16.03 26.33
CA ALA A 333 -0.21 16.03 25.77
C ALA A 333 0.73 17.02 26.46
N SER A 334 0.20 17.97 27.24
CA SER A 334 0.95 19.11 27.78
C SER A 334 2.21 18.70 28.56
N GLU A 335 2.14 17.67 29.40
CA GLU A 335 3.31 17.16 30.14
C GLU A 335 4.36 16.58 29.20
N SER A 336 3.94 15.77 28.22
CA SER A 336 4.85 15.12 27.26
C SER A 336 5.50 16.14 26.33
N VAL A 337 4.76 17.14 25.86
CA VAL A 337 5.32 18.24 25.05
C VAL A 337 6.33 19.05 25.86
N ALA A 338 6.04 19.36 27.13
CA ALA A 338 6.96 20.06 28.01
C ALA A 338 8.25 19.24 28.26
N GLN A 339 8.13 17.92 28.44
CA GLN A 339 9.29 17.05 28.62
C GLN A 339 10.12 16.94 27.33
N ALA A 340 9.46 16.74 26.18
CA ALA A 340 10.11 16.71 24.86
C ALA A 340 10.80 18.05 24.55
N TRP A 341 10.23 19.18 24.98
CA TRP A 341 10.89 20.49 24.93
C TRP A 341 12.20 20.52 25.71
N ARG A 342 12.21 20.04 26.96
CA ARG A 342 13.43 20.00 27.79
C ARG A 342 14.53 19.18 27.12
N TRP A 343 14.19 18.09 26.45
CA TRP A 343 15.12 17.26 25.68
C TRP A 343 15.53 17.88 24.31
N GLY A 344 14.97 19.05 23.97
CA GLY A 344 15.27 19.71 22.69
C GLY A 344 14.64 19.06 21.46
N LEU A 345 13.65 18.19 21.65
CA LEU A 345 12.93 17.52 20.57
C LEU A 345 11.87 18.43 19.92
N VAL A 346 11.36 19.40 20.63
CA VAL A 346 10.35 20.35 20.14
C VAL A 346 11.04 21.65 19.77
N ALA A 347 10.84 22.16 18.56
CA ALA A 347 11.38 23.44 18.13
C ALA A 347 10.65 24.62 18.76
N GLU A 348 11.32 25.78 18.88
CA GLU A 348 10.67 27.03 19.25
C GLU A 348 9.67 27.46 18.17
N GLY A 349 8.49 27.87 18.57
CA GLY A 349 7.40 28.24 17.66
C GLY A 349 6.71 27.04 16.98
N ALA A 350 7.03 25.80 17.36
CA ALA A 350 6.37 24.63 16.79
C ALA A 350 4.87 24.61 17.09
N ASP A 351 4.08 24.14 16.13
CA ASP A 351 2.66 23.90 16.31
C ASP A 351 2.44 22.47 16.86
N PRO A 352 1.87 22.30 18.06
CA PRO A 352 1.60 20.98 18.63
C PRO A 352 0.69 20.11 17.76
N THR A 353 -0.21 20.71 17.01
CA THR A 353 -1.14 20.02 16.11
C THR A 353 -0.56 19.80 14.70
N GLY A 354 0.62 20.34 14.44
CA GLY A 354 1.33 20.18 13.17
C GLY A 354 1.75 18.73 12.95
N VAL A 355 1.54 18.25 11.74
CA VAL A 355 1.92 16.89 11.30
C VAL A 355 3.43 16.83 11.12
N LEU A 356 4.05 15.75 11.61
CA LEU A 356 5.48 15.49 11.40
C LEU A 356 5.72 14.81 10.05
N THR A 357 6.88 15.10 9.45
CA THR A 357 7.39 14.34 8.31
C THR A 357 8.20 13.13 8.77
N ARG A 358 8.45 12.18 7.85
CA ARG A 358 9.30 11.00 8.11
C ARG A 358 10.68 11.42 8.60
N ALA A 359 11.33 12.35 7.89
CA ALA A 359 12.65 12.86 8.27
C ALA A 359 12.66 13.50 9.67
N GLN A 360 11.60 14.23 10.03
CA GLN A 360 11.48 14.79 11.36
C GLN A 360 11.36 13.69 12.43
N GLY A 361 10.55 12.66 12.20
CA GLY A 361 10.41 11.53 13.12
C GLY A 361 11.73 10.77 13.33
N GLU A 362 12.44 10.48 12.26
CA GLU A 362 13.76 9.85 12.29
C GLU A 362 14.79 10.69 13.07
N ALA A 363 14.81 12.01 12.83
CA ALA A 363 15.69 12.91 13.54
C ALA A 363 15.38 13.00 15.05
N LEU A 364 14.07 12.95 15.43
CA LEU A 364 13.65 12.93 16.83
C LEU A 364 14.11 11.65 17.53
N LEU A 365 13.92 10.50 16.89
CA LEU A 365 14.30 9.21 17.44
C LEU A 365 15.85 9.09 17.57
N ALA A 366 16.59 9.47 16.55
CA ALA A 366 18.05 9.47 16.58
C ALA A 366 18.63 10.28 17.75
N ARG A 367 18.01 11.40 18.12
CA ARG A 367 18.42 12.21 19.29
C ARG A 367 18.18 11.51 20.63
N LEU A 368 17.26 10.56 20.69
CA LEU A 368 16.96 9.84 21.93
C LEU A 368 17.82 8.59 22.10
N THR A 369 18.31 8.03 21.01
CA THR A 369 19.06 6.77 20.98
C THR A 369 20.57 6.96 20.79
N SER A 370 21.04 8.19 20.56
CA SER A 370 22.46 8.60 20.55
C SER A 370 22.94 8.96 21.96
#